data_3592a4d93ca912131ae0be71ad4650a1
#
_entry.id   3592a4d93ca912131ae0be71ad4650a1
#
_cell.length_a   1.000
_cell.length_b   1.000
_cell.length_c   1.000
_cell.angle_alpha   90.00
_cell.angle_beta   90.00
_cell.angle_gamma   90.00
#
_symmetry.space_group_name_H-M   'P 1'
#
loop_
_entity.id
_entity.type
_entity.pdbx_description
1 polymer ?
#
loop_
_entity_poly.entity_id
_entity_poly.type
_entity_poly.pdbx_seq_one_letter_code
_entity_poly.pdbx_strand_id
1 'polypeptide(L)'
;MLIDMVRVRRGATAAEAMVDRRTGRTWTVDVRTFDIATTVVTLGQWNALRGTETDPSQAAFPKVDVSWRQAVAFCNEMSLRDRLEPAYTITTIDAPTRSHATWTPHDEPAPYEWGVTWDREANGYRLPTAAEWQVACRAGSTGPRYGDLDEIAWYADNSLGFMHPVAEKTPNAWGLFDTLGGVWEWCWDQYDAEVYGSYRIIRGGGWSDPHWGCRVGVRRKTNPEAAFDDLGFRLTRTITE
;
A
#
# COMPACT_ATOMS: atom_id res chain seq x y z
N MET A 1 -12.03 -6.98 -15.89
CA MET A 1 -10.98 -6.12 -15.28
C MET A 1 -9.83 -7.02 -14.89
N LEU A 2 -8.68 -6.87 -15.52
CA LEU A 2 -7.45 -7.60 -15.20
C LEU A 2 -6.60 -6.73 -14.26
N ILE A 3 -5.90 -7.37 -13.34
CA ILE A 3 -4.83 -6.75 -12.56
C ILE A 3 -3.52 -7.31 -13.11
N ASP A 4 -2.72 -6.44 -13.71
CA ASP A 4 -1.38 -6.82 -14.16
C ASP A 4 -0.48 -7.00 -12.95
N MET A 5 0.16 -8.16 -12.84
CA MET A 5 0.99 -8.51 -11.70
C MET A 5 2.36 -9.03 -12.14
N VAL A 6 3.36 -8.73 -11.35
CA VAL A 6 4.73 -9.20 -11.50
C VAL A 6 5.05 -10.19 -10.39
N ARG A 7 5.71 -11.29 -10.75
CA ARG A 7 6.18 -12.28 -9.79
C ARG A 7 7.53 -11.91 -9.21
N VAL A 8 7.58 -11.70 -7.91
CA VAL A 8 8.81 -11.52 -7.13
C VAL A 8 9.18 -12.86 -6.51
N ARG A 9 10.30 -13.44 -6.93
CA ARG A 9 10.75 -14.76 -6.47
C ARG A 9 11.56 -14.63 -5.18
N ARG A 10 11.41 -15.59 -4.27
CA ARG A 10 12.28 -15.73 -3.11
C ARG A 10 13.74 -15.76 -3.54
N GLY A 11 14.61 -15.01 -2.86
CA GLY A 11 16.03 -14.92 -3.21
C GLY A 11 16.34 -14.06 -4.45
N ALA A 12 15.33 -13.39 -5.06
CA ALA A 12 15.56 -12.40 -6.12
C ALA A 12 16.43 -11.23 -5.63
N THR A 13 16.43 -10.99 -4.32
CA THR A 13 17.34 -10.05 -3.64
C THR A 13 17.92 -10.73 -2.38
N ALA A 14 19.02 -10.22 -1.85
CA ALA A 14 19.47 -10.57 -0.50
C ALA A 14 18.35 -10.23 0.51
N ALA A 15 18.39 -10.86 1.70
CA ALA A 15 17.46 -10.54 2.77
C ALA A 15 17.37 -9.02 2.98
N GLU A 16 16.14 -8.48 2.91
CA GLU A 16 15.95 -7.03 2.88
C GLU A 16 16.19 -6.44 4.27
N ALA A 17 17.07 -5.44 4.32
CA ALA A 17 17.35 -4.71 5.54
C ALA A 17 16.29 -3.65 5.80
N MET A 18 15.57 -3.82 6.88
CA MET A 18 14.58 -2.86 7.39
C MET A 18 15.23 -1.98 8.47
N VAL A 19 14.88 -0.71 8.49
CA VAL A 19 15.41 0.25 9.47
C VAL A 19 14.23 1.00 10.13
N ASP A 20 14.18 0.98 11.44
CA ASP A 20 13.40 1.94 12.21
C ASP A 20 14.28 3.15 12.56
N ARG A 21 14.03 4.27 11.89
CA ARG A 21 14.83 5.49 12.07
C ARG A 21 14.65 6.15 13.44
N ARG A 22 13.52 5.90 14.12
CA ARG A 22 13.27 6.46 15.44
C ARG A 22 14.14 5.80 16.51
N THR A 23 14.24 4.48 16.44
CA THR A 23 14.97 3.67 17.44
C THR A 23 16.37 3.30 16.98
N GLY A 24 16.72 3.51 15.71
CA GLY A 24 17.94 3.01 15.09
C GLY A 24 18.00 1.48 14.93
N ARG A 25 16.90 0.78 15.27
CA ARG A 25 16.83 -0.67 15.14
C ARG A 25 16.86 -1.09 13.67
N THR A 26 17.71 -2.06 13.38
CA THR A 26 17.77 -2.71 12.07
C THR A 26 17.43 -4.19 12.21
N TRP A 27 16.77 -4.74 11.21
CA TRP A 27 16.50 -6.19 11.11
C TRP A 27 16.42 -6.58 9.64
N THR A 28 16.60 -7.86 9.35
CA THR A 28 16.46 -8.41 8.00
C THR A 28 15.18 -9.22 7.88
N VAL A 29 14.56 -9.17 6.72
CA VAL A 29 13.37 -9.96 6.39
C VAL A 29 13.66 -10.78 5.14
N ASP A 30 13.43 -12.09 5.24
CA ASP A 30 13.39 -12.96 4.07
C ASP A 30 11.96 -12.94 3.50
N VAL A 31 11.84 -12.47 2.27
CA VAL A 31 10.54 -12.34 1.59
C VAL A 31 10.27 -13.60 0.78
N ARG A 32 9.14 -14.27 1.02
CA ARG A 32 8.69 -15.43 0.23
C ARG A 32 8.36 -14.98 -1.21
N THR A 33 8.18 -15.93 -2.12
CA THR A 33 7.64 -15.65 -3.46
C THR A 33 6.24 -15.06 -3.35
N PHE A 34 5.97 -13.98 -4.06
CA PHE A 34 4.66 -13.33 -4.14
C PHE A 34 4.45 -12.65 -5.49
N ASP A 35 3.20 -12.42 -5.85
CA ASP A 35 2.85 -11.55 -6.96
C ASP A 35 2.45 -10.17 -6.44
N ILE A 36 2.81 -9.11 -7.18
CA ILE A 36 2.48 -7.72 -6.84
C ILE A 36 1.96 -6.99 -8.08
N ALA A 37 0.92 -6.18 -7.91
CA ALA A 37 0.35 -5.38 -8.99
C ALA A 37 1.34 -4.35 -9.53
N THR A 38 1.37 -4.16 -10.85
CA THR A 38 2.26 -3.20 -11.51
C THR A 38 1.97 -1.75 -11.14
N THR A 39 0.73 -1.43 -10.79
CA THR A 39 0.28 -0.10 -10.34
C THR A 39 -0.50 -0.21 -9.03
N VAL A 40 -0.75 0.91 -8.37
CA VAL A 40 -1.77 1.02 -7.32
C VAL A 40 -3.15 0.74 -7.92
N VAL A 41 -4.13 0.38 -7.07
CA VAL A 41 -5.53 0.20 -7.50
C VAL A 41 -6.05 1.52 -8.06
N THR A 42 -6.64 1.47 -9.27
CA THR A 42 -7.19 2.65 -9.93
C THR A 42 -8.67 2.85 -9.59
N LEU A 43 -9.18 4.07 -9.82
CA LEU A 43 -10.60 4.39 -9.68
C LEU A 43 -11.47 3.50 -10.59
N GLY A 44 -11.01 3.26 -11.83
CA GLY A 44 -11.69 2.36 -12.75
C GLY A 44 -11.78 0.92 -12.22
N GLN A 45 -10.70 0.41 -11.64
CA GLN A 45 -10.70 -0.94 -11.03
C GLN A 45 -11.59 -1.01 -9.78
N TRP A 46 -11.54 0.00 -8.93
CA TRP A 46 -12.37 0.10 -7.73
C TRP A 46 -13.86 0.10 -8.05
N ASN A 47 -14.27 0.89 -9.02
CA ASN A 47 -15.67 1.03 -9.42
C ASN A 47 -16.18 -0.19 -10.19
N ALA A 48 -15.35 -0.75 -11.09
CA ALA A 48 -15.72 -1.94 -11.86
C ALA A 48 -16.02 -3.16 -10.97
N LEU A 49 -15.29 -3.31 -9.84
CA LEU A 49 -15.60 -4.37 -8.88
C LEU A 49 -16.98 -4.22 -8.24
N ARG A 50 -17.48 -3.00 -8.11
CA ARG A 50 -18.76 -2.65 -7.49
C ARG A 50 -19.89 -2.44 -8.49
N GLY A 51 -19.63 -2.67 -9.78
CA GLY A 51 -20.62 -2.46 -10.84
C GLY A 51 -20.98 -0.98 -11.06
N THR A 52 -20.10 -0.05 -10.64
CA THR A 52 -20.27 1.39 -10.82
C THR A 52 -19.54 1.84 -12.07
N GLU A 53 -20.20 2.65 -12.90
CA GLU A 53 -19.55 3.27 -14.05
C GLU A 53 -18.51 4.30 -13.62
N THR A 54 -17.45 4.42 -14.40
CA THR A 54 -16.37 5.39 -14.21
C THR A 54 -16.20 6.19 -15.48
N ASP A 55 -16.10 7.51 -15.37
CA ASP A 55 -15.69 8.35 -16.50
C ASP A 55 -14.34 7.81 -17.04
N PRO A 56 -14.25 7.48 -18.34
CA PRO A 56 -13.02 6.97 -18.94
C PRO A 56 -11.79 7.87 -18.68
N SER A 57 -11.98 9.19 -18.61
CA SER A 57 -10.91 10.15 -18.31
C SER A 57 -10.37 10.02 -16.88
N GLN A 58 -11.14 9.45 -15.95
CA GLN A 58 -10.79 9.26 -14.54
C GLN A 58 -10.36 7.84 -14.22
N ALA A 59 -10.58 6.90 -15.12
CA ALA A 59 -10.42 5.48 -14.85
C ALA A 59 -8.98 5.07 -14.47
N ALA A 60 -7.97 5.76 -15.00
CA ALA A 60 -6.56 5.51 -14.76
C ALA A 60 -6.00 6.23 -13.52
N PHE A 61 -6.77 7.08 -12.85
CA PHE A 61 -6.30 7.73 -11.63
C PHE A 61 -6.22 6.74 -10.47
N PRO A 62 -5.24 6.89 -9.56
CA PRO A 62 -5.20 6.12 -8.32
C PRO A 62 -6.52 6.20 -7.55
N LYS A 63 -6.97 5.09 -6.99
CA LYS A 63 -8.05 5.12 -6.00
C LYS A 63 -7.46 5.58 -4.66
N VAL A 64 -7.78 6.78 -4.27
CA VAL A 64 -7.44 7.43 -2.99
C VAL A 64 -8.68 7.58 -2.10
N ASP A 65 -8.54 8.25 -0.97
CA ASP A 65 -9.59 8.35 0.04
C ASP A 65 -10.10 6.98 0.47
N VAL A 66 -9.17 6.08 0.76
CA VAL A 66 -9.43 4.69 1.16
C VAL A 66 -8.77 4.41 2.50
N SER A 67 -9.55 4.03 3.49
CA SER A 67 -9.01 3.53 4.75
C SER A 67 -8.35 2.16 4.57
N TRP A 68 -7.47 1.80 5.50
CA TRP A 68 -6.83 0.48 5.51
C TRP A 68 -7.87 -0.67 5.53
N ARG A 69 -8.95 -0.49 6.29
CA ARG A 69 -10.04 -1.46 6.35
C ARG A 69 -10.75 -1.63 5.01
N GLN A 70 -11.00 -0.52 4.31
CA GLN A 70 -11.61 -0.57 2.98
C GLN A 70 -10.69 -1.23 1.95
N ALA A 71 -9.38 -0.99 2.06
CA ALA A 71 -8.39 -1.66 1.21
C ALA A 71 -8.34 -3.19 1.47
N VAL A 72 -8.39 -3.61 2.74
CA VAL A 72 -8.48 -5.03 3.14
C VAL A 72 -9.76 -5.68 2.62
N ALA A 73 -10.91 -5.00 2.77
CA ALA A 73 -12.19 -5.49 2.24
C ALA A 73 -12.15 -5.65 0.73
N PHE A 74 -11.58 -4.66 0.01
CA PHE A 74 -11.41 -4.72 -1.43
C PHE A 74 -10.55 -5.92 -1.87
N CYS A 75 -9.48 -6.25 -1.12
CA CYS A 75 -8.67 -7.44 -1.41
C CYS A 75 -9.52 -8.73 -1.37
N ASN A 76 -10.39 -8.87 -0.37
CA ASN A 76 -11.29 -10.02 -0.26
C ASN A 76 -12.34 -10.03 -1.38
N GLU A 77 -12.96 -8.88 -1.68
CA GLU A 77 -13.94 -8.76 -2.78
C GLU A 77 -13.30 -9.16 -4.12
N MET A 78 -12.06 -8.72 -4.38
CA MET A 78 -11.30 -9.10 -5.56
C MET A 78 -10.98 -10.59 -5.60
N SER A 79 -10.64 -11.18 -4.45
CA SER A 79 -10.36 -12.62 -4.34
C SER A 79 -11.60 -13.44 -4.71
N LEU A 80 -12.75 -13.09 -4.14
CA LEU A 80 -14.02 -13.75 -4.43
C LEU A 80 -14.42 -13.63 -5.91
N ARG A 81 -14.27 -12.46 -6.51
CA ARG A 81 -14.50 -12.25 -7.95
C ARG A 81 -13.69 -13.21 -8.80
N ASP A 82 -12.41 -13.37 -8.46
CA ASP A 82 -11.46 -14.19 -9.22
C ASP A 82 -11.45 -15.66 -8.76
N ARG A 83 -12.39 -16.05 -7.89
CA ARG A 83 -12.53 -17.41 -7.34
C ARG A 83 -11.28 -17.88 -6.61
N LEU A 84 -10.64 -16.97 -5.89
CA LEU A 84 -9.51 -17.21 -5.02
C LEU A 84 -9.99 -17.26 -3.57
N GLU A 85 -9.20 -17.87 -2.71
CA GLU A 85 -9.45 -17.92 -1.28
C GLU A 85 -9.10 -16.57 -0.64
N PRO A 86 -10.07 -15.85 -0.02
CA PRO A 86 -9.80 -14.57 0.61
C PRO A 86 -8.71 -14.66 1.68
N ALA A 87 -7.75 -13.72 1.63
CA ALA A 87 -6.63 -13.71 2.55
C ALA A 87 -7.00 -13.21 3.96
N TYR A 88 -8.14 -12.54 4.12
CA TYR A 88 -8.50 -11.91 5.37
C TYR A 88 -9.83 -12.41 5.92
N THR A 89 -9.86 -12.69 7.22
CA THR A 89 -11.11 -12.79 7.98
C THR A 89 -11.34 -11.44 8.66
N ILE A 90 -12.46 -10.80 8.34
CA ILE A 90 -12.86 -9.51 8.90
C ILE A 90 -14.01 -9.78 9.87
N THR A 91 -13.76 -9.62 11.17
CA THR A 91 -14.81 -9.69 12.19
C THR A 91 -15.32 -8.29 12.46
N THR A 92 -16.63 -8.10 12.34
CA THR A 92 -17.29 -6.89 12.80
C THR A 92 -17.37 -6.96 14.32
N ILE A 93 -16.56 -6.17 15.01
CA ILE A 93 -16.81 -5.88 16.41
C ILE A 93 -17.82 -4.73 16.39
N ASP A 94 -18.99 -4.93 16.99
CA ASP A 94 -19.94 -3.86 17.25
C ASP A 94 -19.25 -2.85 18.20
N ALA A 95 -18.55 -1.88 17.61
CA ALA A 95 -18.03 -0.76 18.37
C ALA A 95 -19.22 0.10 18.81
N PRO A 96 -19.27 0.52 20.08
CA PRO A 96 -20.28 1.48 20.51
C PRO A 96 -20.17 2.73 19.62
N THR A 97 -21.29 3.13 19.04
CA THR A 97 -21.46 4.31 18.20
C THR A 97 -20.91 5.54 18.92
N ARG A 98 -19.66 5.89 18.67
CA ARG A 98 -19.17 7.22 19.01
C ARG A 98 -19.48 8.15 17.85
N SER A 99 -20.36 9.12 18.11
CA SER A 99 -20.60 10.27 17.25
C SER A 99 -19.28 10.93 16.86
N HIS A 100 -19.21 11.44 15.62
CA HIS A 100 -18.11 12.26 15.09
C HIS A 100 -17.89 13.53 15.96
N ALA A 101 -17.37 13.37 17.15
CA ALA A 101 -16.94 14.46 17.99
C ALA A 101 -15.42 14.61 17.83
N THR A 102 -15.05 15.63 17.06
CA THR A 102 -13.75 16.33 17.07
C THR A 102 -12.55 15.51 17.55
N TRP A 103 -11.90 14.83 16.59
CA TRP A 103 -10.58 14.24 16.80
C TRP A 103 -9.60 15.36 17.18
N THR A 104 -8.96 15.25 18.34
CA THR A 104 -7.81 16.07 18.69
C THR A 104 -6.54 15.21 18.61
N PRO A 105 -5.37 15.77 18.23
CA PRO A 105 -4.12 15.03 18.10
C PRO A 105 -3.62 14.35 19.39
N HIS A 106 -4.28 14.57 20.52
CA HIS A 106 -3.93 14.06 21.84
C HIS A 106 -4.92 13.05 22.40
N ASP A 107 -6.01 12.74 21.67
CA ASP A 107 -6.91 11.69 22.11
C ASP A 107 -6.20 10.34 21.96
N GLU A 108 -6.09 9.59 23.07
CA GLU A 108 -5.60 8.21 23.01
C GLU A 108 -6.45 7.45 21.99
N PRO A 109 -5.78 6.70 21.08
CA PRO A 109 -6.53 5.88 20.12
C PRO A 109 -7.42 4.94 20.93
N ALA A 110 -8.73 5.06 20.76
CA ALA A 110 -9.63 4.06 21.30
C ALA A 110 -9.11 2.68 20.91
N PRO A 111 -9.12 1.68 21.78
CA PRO A 111 -8.69 0.34 21.45
C PRO A 111 -9.71 -0.27 20.45
N TYR A 112 -9.62 0.15 19.20
CA TYR A 112 -10.28 -0.53 18.11
C TYR A 112 -9.46 -1.79 17.85
N GLU A 113 -9.79 -2.85 18.54
CA GLU A 113 -9.41 -4.18 18.14
C GLU A 113 -10.15 -4.47 16.82
N TRP A 114 -9.50 -4.12 15.70
CA TRP A 114 -9.93 -4.55 14.38
C TRP A 114 -9.77 -6.06 14.34
N GLY A 115 -10.88 -6.76 14.32
CA GLY A 115 -10.90 -8.18 14.13
C GLY A 115 -10.55 -8.56 12.68
N VAL A 116 -9.36 -8.17 12.22
CA VAL A 116 -8.85 -8.63 10.93
C VAL A 116 -7.69 -9.56 11.17
N THR A 117 -7.84 -10.81 10.76
CA THR A 117 -6.77 -11.81 10.74
C THR A 117 -6.38 -12.12 9.30
N TRP A 118 -5.13 -12.45 9.07
CA TRP A 118 -4.60 -12.82 7.77
C TRP A 118 -4.24 -14.31 7.76
N ASP A 119 -4.88 -15.08 6.88
CA ASP A 119 -4.43 -16.40 6.50
C ASP A 119 -3.29 -16.29 5.48
N ARG A 120 -2.09 -16.63 5.93
CA ARG A 120 -0.87 -16.50 5.13
C ARG A 120 -0.73 -17.55 4.03
N GLU A 121 -1.53 -18.60 4.06
CA GLU A 121 -1.52 -19.67 3.06
C GLU A 121 -2.61 -19.46 2.00
N ALA A 122 -3.59 -18.59 2.24
CA ALA A 122 -4.61 -18.23 1.26
C ALA A 122 -3.99 -17.59 0.01
N ASN A 123 -4.49 -17.97 -1.17
CA ASN A 123 -3.98 -17.53 -2.46
C ASN A 123 -4.64 -16.25 -3.01
N GLY A 124 -5.51 -15.64 -2.24
CA GLY A 124 -6.23 -14.42 -2.59
C GLY A 124 -5.38 -13.15 -2.58
N TYR A 125 -6.02 -12.05 -3.00
CA TYR A 125 -5.41 -10.74 -2.95
C TYR A 125 -5.27 -10.23 -1.52
N ARG A 126 -4.22 -9.46 -1.29
CA ARG A 126 -3.90 -8.86 0.01
C ARG A 126 -3.08 -7.58 -0.16
N LEU A 127 -2.90 -6.85 0.91
CA LEU A 127 -1.92 -5.77 0.98
C LEU A 127 -0.49 -6.33 1.05
N PRO A 128 0.52 -5.64 0.52
CA PRO A 128 1.91 -5.99 0.74
C PRO A 128 2.29 -5.83 2.21
N THR A 129 3.21 -6.64 2.69
CA THR A 129 3.97 -6.26 3.87
C THR A 129 4.93 -5.12 3.51
N ALA A 130 5.37 -4.35 4.51
CA ALA A 130 6.33 -3.26 4.29
C ALA A 130 7.67 -3.77 3.72
N ALA A 131 8.03 -5.02 4.01
CA ALA A 131 9.22 -5.66 3.45
C ALA A 131 9.01 -6.08 1.99
N GLU A 132 7.88 -6.71 1.65
CA GLU A 132 7.53 -7.04 0.26
C GLU A 132 7.47 -5.79 -0.61
N TRP A 133 6.82 -4.73 -0.11
CA TRP A 133 6.77 -3.46 -0.80
C TRP A 133 8.17 -2.90 -1.06
N GLN A 134 9.05 -2.93 -0.06
CA GLN A 134 10.42 -2.40 -0.16
C GLN A 134 11.27 -3.18 -1.17
N VAL A 135 11.20 -4.53 -1.14
CA VAL A 135 11.86 -5.40 -2.11
C VAL A 135 11.36 -5.09 -3.53
N ALA A 136 10.04 -5.01 -3.69
CA ALA A 136 9.41 -4.74 -4.98
C ALA A 136 9.77 -3.33 -5.52
N CYS A 137 9.75 -2.31 -4.67
CA CYS A 137 10.15 -0.95 -5.04
C CYS A 137 11.62 -0.87 -5.47
N ARG A 138 12.54 -1.56 -4.77
CA ARG A 138 13.96 -1.62 -5.14
C ARG A 138 14.20 -2.28 -6.48
N ALA A 139 13.52 -3.36 -6.75
CA ALA A 139 13.74 -4.17 -7.95
C ALA A 139 15.24 -4.44 -8.23
N GLY A 140 16.02 -4.74 -7.17
CA GLY A 140 17.46 -4.99 -7.23
C GLY A 140 18.35 -3.75 -7.07
N SER A 141 17.81 -2.52 -7.05
CA SER A 141 18.60 -1.32 -6.82
C SER A 141 19.05 -1.21 -5.35
N THR A 142 20.19 -0.59 -5.10
CA THR A 142 20.77 -0.42 -3.75
C THR A 142 20.63 1.00 -3.20
N GLY A 143 20.29 1.97 -4.06
CA GLY A 143 20.18 3.38 -3.72
C GLY A 143 18.92 3.73 -2.92
N PRO A 144 18.75 5.00 -2.57
CA PRO A 144 17.52 5.49 -1.96
C PRO A 144 16.33 5.52 -2.95
N ARG A 145 16.59 5.39 -4.25
CA ARG A 145 15.65 5.37 -5.36
C ARG A 145 16.17 4.42 -6.43
N TYR A 146 15.26 3.96 -7.29
CA TYR A 146 15.62 3.08 -8.42
C TYR A 146 15.94 3.82 -9.73
N GLY A 147 15.86 5.16 -9.73
CA GLY A 147 16.14 6.02 -10.88
C GLY A 147 16.18 7.49 -10.51
N ASP A 148 16.29 8.35 -11.51
CA ASP A 148 16.12 9.80 -11.34
C ASP A 148 14.69 10.11 -10.91
N LEU A 149 14.52 10.96 -9.89
CA LEU A 149 13.21 11.18 -9.28
C LEU A 149 12.21 11.82 -10.25
N ASP A 150 12.65 12.73 -11.09
CA ASP A 150 11.78 13.40 -12.07
C ASP A 150 11.26 12.43 -13.15
N GLU A 151 12.01 11.38 -13.43
CA GLU A 151 11.63 10.37 -14.40
C GLU A 151 10.72 9.29 -13.83
N ILE A 152 10.83 8.99 -12.52
CA ILE A 152 10.17 7.82 -11.90
C ILE A 152 9.01 8.15 -10.99
N ALA A 153 8.80 9.45 -10.65
CA ALA A 153 7.84 9.83 -9.60
C ALA A 153 7.13 11.15 -9.91
N TRP A 154 5.86 11.23 -9.50
CA TRP A 154 5.14 12.48 -9.31
C TRP A 154 5.27 12.90 -7.85
N TYR A 155 5.83 14.09 -7.57
CA TYR A 155 6.05 14.63 -6.23
C TYR A 155 5.91 16.16 -6.24
N ALA A 156 6.09 16.83 -5.12
CA ALA A 156 5.76 18.26 -4.96
C ALA A 156 6.36 19.18 -6.03
N ASP A 157 7.60 18.88 -6.50
CA ASP A 157 8.29 19.79 -7.42
C ASP A 157 7.85 19.61 -8.89
N ASN A 158 7.18 18.49 -9.25
CA ASN A 158 6.80 18.20 -10.63
C ASN A 158 5.33 17.79 -10.84
N SER A 159 4.55 17.59 -9.77
CA SER A 159 3.14 17.18 -9.86
C SER A 159 2.18 18.31 -10.28
N LEU A 160 2.65 19.54 -10.32
CA LEU A 160 1.81 20.73 -10.54
C LEU A 160 0.69 20.92 -9.50
N GLY A 161 0.81 20.28 -8.34
CA GLY A 161 -0.14 20.39 -7.23
C GLY A 161 -1.38 19.50 -7.33
N PHE A 162 -1.35 18.43 -8.17
CA PHE A 162 -2.44 17.48 -8.30
C PHE A 162 -1.97 16.05 -8.56
N MET A 163 -2.87 15.11 -8.34
CA MET A 163 -2.66 13.70 -8.61
C MET A 163 -2.69 13.41 -10.12
N HIS A 164 -1.87 12.48 -10.58
CA HIS A 164 -1.76 12.07 -11.98
C HIS A 164 -2.26 10.63 -12.20
N PRO A 165 -2.62 10.26 -13.44
CA PRO A 165 -2.89 8.86 -13.79
C PRO A 165 -1.71 7.94 -13.49
N VAL A 166 -2.00 6.66 -13.23
CA VAL A 166 -0.95 5.65 -13.01
C VAL A 166 -0.15 5.39 -14.29
N ALA A 167 1.10 4.93 -14.12
CA ALA A 167 1.99 4.47 -15.19
C ALA A 167 2.39 5.54 -16.22
N GLU A 168 2.38 6.81 -15.84
CA GLU A 168 2.92 7.90 -16.68
C GLU A 168 4.43 8.09 -16.51
N LYS A 169 5.00 7.58 -15.43
CA LYS A 169 6.44 7.65 -15.14
C LYS A 169 7.14 6.34 -15.48
N THR A 170 8.47 6.37 -15.50
CA THR A 170 9.29 5.19 -15.82
C THR A 170 9.18 4.14 -14.71
N PRO A 171 8.87 2.87 -15.04
CA PRO A 171 8.80 1.79 -14.06
C PRO A 171 10.19 1.41 -13.54
N ASN A 172 10.22 0.69 -12.42
CA ASN A 172 11.45 0.07 -11.96
C ASN A 172 11.86 -1.15 -12.83
N ALA A 173 13.00 -1.77 -12.55
CA ALA A 173 13.54 -2.87 -13.34
C ALA A 173 12.63 -4.13 -13.39
N TRP A 174 11.63 -4.21 -12.53
CA TRP A 174 10.64 -5.31 -12.53
C TRP A 174 9.30 -4.92 -13.15
N GLY A 175 9.18 -3.71 -13.71
CA GLY A 175 7.97 -3.23 -14.36
C GLY A 175 6.91 -2.67 -13.40
N LEU A 176 7.28 -2.30 -12.17
CA LEU A 176 6.37 -1.64 -11.25
C LEU A 176 6.46 -0.13 -11.43
N PHE A 177 5.30 0.51 -11.59
CA PHE A 177 5.14 1.94 -11.73
C PHE A 177 4.77 2.59 -10.40
N ASP A 178 5.11 3.87 -10.26
CA ASP A 178 4.62 4.76 -9.21
C ASP A 178 4.85 4.24 -7.77
N THR A 179 5.87 3.38 -7.58
CA THR A 179 6.22 2.91 -6.24
C THR A 179 6.90 4.01 -5.40
N LEU A 180 7.33 5.08 -6.04
CA LEU A 180 7.79 6.31 -5.38
C LEU A 180 7.01 7.49 -5.96
N GLY A 181 6.46 8.33 -5.07
CA GLY A 181 5.57 9.43 -5.44
C GLY A 181 4.18 8.98 -5.87
N GLY A 182 3.42 9.88 -6.47
CA GLY A 182 2.02 9.65 -6.81
C GLY A 182 1.14 9.59 -5.57
N VAL A 183 0.99 8.42 -4.97
CA VAL A 183 0.23 8.25 -3.74
C VAL A 183 0.95 7.38 -2.73
N TRP A 184 0.76 7.64 -1.44
CA TRP A 184 1.13 6.73 -0.37
C TRP A 184 0.39 5.40 -0.53
N GLU A 185 1.06 4.30 -0.17
CA GLU A 185 0.50 2.96 -0.28
C GLU A 185 0.36 2.29 1.09
N TRP A 186 -0.85 1.83 1.42
CA TRP A 186 -1.09 1.03 2.60
C TRP A 186 -0.30 -0.27 2.58
N CYS A 187 0.34 -0.60 3.71
CA CYS A 187 0.90 -1.92 3.98
C CYS A 187 0.10 -2.64 5.08
N TRP A 188 0.27 -3.97 5.12
CA TRP A 188 -0.34 -4.80 6.15
C TRP A 188 0.18 -4.50 7.55
N ASP A 189 1.47 -4.21 7.70
CA ASP A 189 2.14 -4.16 9.00
C ASP A 189 1.69 -3.00 9.87
N GLN A 190 1.64 -3.25 11.18
CA GLN A 190 1.62 -2.19 12.18
C GLN A 190 3.00 -1.51 12.22
N TYR A 191 3.00 -0.21 12.48
CA TYR A 191 4.25 0.56 12.53
C TYR A 191 5.09 0.20 13.76
N ASP A 192 4.49 0.24 14.93
CA ASP A 192 5.05 -0.11 16.22
C ASP A 192 3.87 -0.27 17.19
N ALA A 193 3.45 -1.51 17.41
CA ALA A 193 2.21 -1.79 18.16
C ALA A 193 2.29 -1.38 19.62
N GLU A 194 3.49 -1.39 20.22
CA GLU A 194 3.69 -1.01 21.63
C GLU A 194 3.54 0.50 21.85
N VAL A 195 3.93 1.30 20.84
CA VAL A 195 3.95 2.78 20.97
C VAL A 195 2.74 3.41 20.30
N TYR A 196 2.28 2.86 19.15
CA TYR A 196 1.26 3.47 18.30
C TYR A 196 0.02 2.60 18.10
N GLY A 197 -0.08 1.47 18.83
CA GLY A 197 -1.24 0.59 18.76
C GLY A 197 -1.54 0.12 17.34
N SER A 198 -2.74 0.41 16.83
CA SER A 198 -3.25 -0.05 15.54
C SER A 198 -2.68 0.68 14.31
N TYR A 199 -1.84 1.69 14.48
CA TYR A 199 -1.32 2.47 13.34
C TYR A 199 -0.62 1.59 12.31
N ARG A 200 -0.97 1.77 11.04
CA ARG A 200 -0.46 0.99 9.91
C ARG A 200 0.66 1.74 9.17
N ILE A 201 1.56 0.97 8.57
CA ILE A 201 2.62 1.50 7.74
C ILE A 201 2.05 1.97 6.41
N ILE A 202 2.53 3.13 5.95
CA ILE A 202 2.37 3.62 4.59
C ILE A 202 3.73 3.88 3.96
N ARG A 203 3.82 3.69 2.64
CA ARG A 203 5.07 3.71 1.86
C ARG A 203 4.91 4.55 0.60
N GLY A 204 6.02 4.96 -0.01
CA GLY A 204 6.11 5.53 -1.36
C GLY A 204 6.26 7.05 -1.41
N GLY A 205 5.53 7.78 -0.59
CA GLY A 205 5.35 9.23 -0.74
C GLY A 205 4.18 9.58 -1.65
N GLY A 206 3.61 10.76 -1.52
CA GLY A 206 2.50 11.26 -2.31
C GLY A 206 2.94 12.36 -3.30
N TRP A 207 2.03 12.75 -4.19
CA TRP A 207 2.23 13.80 -5.19
C TRP A 207 2.54 15.17 -4.57
N SER A 208 2.15 15.40 -3.33
CA SER A 208 2.41 16.65 -2.58
C SER A 208 3.65 16.57 -1.66
N ASP A 209 4.30 15.40 -1.55
CA ASP A 209 5.47 15.24 -0.70
C ASP A 209 6.74 15.80 -1.34
N PRO A 210 7.65 16.37 -0.54
CA PRO A 210 8.95 16.79 -1.04
C PRO A 210 9.83 15.58 -1.40
N HIS A 211 10.82 15.79 -2.25
CA HIS A 211 11.74 14.77 -2.79
C HIS A 211 12.30 13.79 -1.75
N TRP A 212 12.49 14.20 -0.50
CA TRP A 212 13.00 13.32 0.56
C TRP A 212 11.94 12.33 1.10
N GLY A 213 10.65 12.60 0.85
CA GLY A 213 9.54 11.67 1.13
C GLY A 213 9.54 10.49 0.17
N CYS A 214 9.93 10.70 -1.09
CA CYS A 214 9.94 9.70 -2.15
C CYS A 214 11.26 8.92 -2.18
N ARG A 215 11.46 8.02 -1.21
CA ARG A 215 12.62 7.14 -1.08
C ARG A 215 12.20 5.76 -0.62
N VAL A 216 12.86 4.74 -1.12
CA VAL A 216 12.59 3.32 -0.78
C VAL A 216 12.58 3.07 0.73
N GLY A 217 13.49 3.67 1.48
CA GLY A 217 13.60 3.48 2.94
C GLY A 217 12.63 4.33 3.78
N VAL A 218 11.84 5.22 3.18
CA VAL A 218 10.86 6.02 3.92
C VAL A 218 9.66 5.17 4.29
N ARG A 219 9.31 5.25 5.56
CA ARG A 219 8.14 4.58 6.12
C ARG A 219 7.47 5.56 7.07
N ARG A 220 6.20 5.81 6.83
CA ARG A 220 5.34 6.60 7.71
C ARG A 220 4.26 5.72 8.30
N LYS A 221 3.49 6.28 9.21
CA LYS A 221 2.38 5.62 9.86
C LYS A 221 1.16 6.51 9.84
N THR A 222 0.00 5.89 9.78
CA THR A 222 -1.25 6.60 10.01
C THR A 222 -2.31 5.68 10.63
N ASN A 223 -3.37 6.28 11.15
CA ASN A 223 -4.51 5.57 11.70
C ASN A 223 -5.17 4.71 10.60
N PRO A 224 -5.54 3.43 10.83
CA PRO A 224 -6.17 2.58 9.84
C PRO A 224 -7.51 3.09 9.31
N GLU A 225 -8.15 4.04 9.99
CA GLU A 225 -9.37 4.72 9.52
C GLU A 225 -9.10 5.97 8.70
N ALA A 226 -7.85 6.43 8.64
CA ALA A 226 -7.50 7.60 7.85
C ALA A 226 -7.75 7.34 6.36
N ALA A 227 -8.23 8.37 5.69
CA ALA A 227 -8.42 8.41 4.26
C ALA A 227 -7.97 9.80 3.78
N PHE A 228 -7.04 9.85 2.84
CA PHE A 228 -6.45 11.09 2.33
C PHE A 228 -6.44 11.07 0.82
N ASP A 229 -6.42 12.23 0.20
CA ASP A 229 -6.40 12.45 -1.25
C ASP A 229 -5.07 12.04 -1.92
N ASP A 230 -4.08 11.61 -1.13
CA ASP A 230 -2.81 11.07 -1.56
C ASP A 230 -2.51 9.67 -0.98
N LEU A 231 -3.54 8.96 -0.48
CA LEU A 231 -3.38 7.65 0.16
C LEU A 231 -4.25 6.58 -0.53
N GLY A 232 -3.59 5.64 -1.17
CA GLY A 232 -4.19 4.49 -1.85
C GLY A 232 -3.54 3.17 -1.40
N PHE A 233 -3.57 2.16 -2.27
CA PHE A 233 -2.99 0.85 -1.99
C PHE A 233 -2.69 0.05 -3.25
N ARG A 234 -1.81 -0.94 -3.12
CA ARG A 234 -1.42 -1.87 -4.17
C ARG A 234 -1.76 -3.30 -3.75
N LEU A 235 -2.16 -4.12 -4.70
CA LEU A 235 -2.48 -5.52 -4.45
C LEU A 235 -1.24 -6.41 -4.53
N THR A 236 -1.20 -7.40 -3.65
CA THR A 236 -0.27 -8.55 -3.73
C THR A 236 -1.05 -9.86 -3.63
N ARG A 237 -0.39 -10.96 -3.94
CA ARG A 237 -0.92 -12.32 -3.74
C ARG A 237 0.17 -13.23 -3.19
N THR A 238 -0.20 -14.09 -2.26
CA THR A 238 0.64 -15.22 -1.84
C THR A 238 0.70 -16.26 -2.95
N ILE A 239 1.89 -16.79 -3.19
CA ILE A 239 2.09 -17.91 -4.10
C ILE A 239 2.41 -19.13 -3.24
N THR A 240 1.52 -20.08 -3.25
CA THR A 240 1.75 -21.42 -2.67
C THR A 240 2.56 -22.23 -3.69
N GLU A 241 3.77 -22.65 -3.29
CA GLU A 241 4.63 -23.53 -4.10
C GLU A 241 4.09 -24.96 -4.11
#